data_e6dae163382a7239c8130254271199b1
#
_entry.id   e6dae163382a7239c8130254271199b1
#
_cell.length_a   1.000
_cell.length_b   1.000
_cell.length_c   1.000
_cell.angle_alpha   90.00
_cell.angle_beta   90.00
_cell.angle_gamma   90.00
#
_symmetry.space_group_name_H-M   'P 1'
#
loop_
_entity.id
_entity.type
_entity.pdbx_description
1 polymer ?
#
loop_
_entity_poly.entity_id
_entity_poly.type
_entity_poly.pdbx_seq_one_letter_code
_entity_poly.pdbx_strand_id
1 'polypeptide(L)'
;MAAVQLSTLETMNASILFIGDSITDCGRRDDSPDFLGDGFVRMIAERLTDRHVVNVGISGNRAIDLRDRWHIDVVEQQPHILTVYVGSNDTWRRYDEADPTTAASFEADYRACLADLGGASVVILVEPFVLPVTEDQQRWHEDLDEKRAAVARLASEFGARFLPLQSLLAAAAEDHGAAALAQDGVHPTALGHRLIADAWLQLAGF
;
A
#
# COMPACT_ATOMS: atom_id res chain seq x y z
N MET A 1 24.24 26.98 10.64
CA MET A 1 23.33 25.88 10.24
C MET A 1 23.82 24.64 10.98
N ALA A 2 23.16 24.28 12.08
CA ALA A 2 23.48 23.08 12.85
C ALA A 2 22.70 21.94 12.25
N ALA A 3 23.39 20.96 11.64
CA ALA A 3 22.83 19.68 11.29
C ALA A 3 22.48 18.95 12.59
N VAL A 4 21.19 18.74 12.83
CA VAL A 4 20.73 17.86 13.90
C VAL A 4 21.16 16.45 13.53
N GLN A 5 22.25 15.99 14.11
CA GLN A 5 22.65 14.58 14.10
C GLN A 5 21.64 13.86 15.00
N LEU A 6 20.61 13.23 14.41
CA LEU A 6 19.77 12.27 15.10
C LEU A 6 20.68 11.22 15.71
N SER A 7 20.53 10.94 17.01
CA SER A 7 21.37 9.97 17.70
C SER A 7 21.16 8.58 17.05
N THR A 8 22.23 7.77 16.98
CA THR A 8 22.19 6.41 16.43
C THR A 8 21.14 5.52 17.11
N LEU A 9 20.74 5.80 18.33
CA LEU A 9 19.69 5.11 19.07
C LEU A 9 18.28 5.46 18.59
N GLU A 10 18.02 6.72 18.15
CA GLU A 10 16.74 7.13 17.58
C GLU A 10 16.55 6.57 16.16
N THR A 11 17.63 6.41 15.41
CA THR A 11 17.58 5.79 14.09
C THR A 11 17.34 4.27 14.14
N MET A 12 17.82 3.57 15.16
CA MET A 12 17.62 2.12 15.33
C MET A 12 16.20 1.72 15.76
N ASN A 13 15.37 2.67 16.20
CA ASN A 13 14.00 2.42 16.66
C ASN A 13 12.93 3.01 15.73
N ALA A 14 13.33 3.49 14.55
CA ALA A 14 12.40 4.06 13.58
C ALA A 14 11.47 2.95 13.05
N SER A 15 10.19 3.02 13.42
CA SER A 15 9.17 2.07 12.98
C SER A 15 8.66 2.41 11.59
N ILE A 16 8.50 1.38 10.77
CA ILE A 16 7.91 1.43 9.43
C ILE A 16 6.62 0.64 9.49
N LEU A 17 5.48 1.28 9.25
CA LEU A 17 4.18 0.65 9.32
C LEU A 17 3.55 0.57 7.94
N PHE A 18 3.03 -0.60 7.60
CA PHE A 18 2.27 -0.86 6.38
C PHE A 18 0.82 -1.17 6.73
N ILE A 19 -0.12 -0.39 6.22
CA ILE A 19 -1.55 -0.62 6.32
C ILE A 19 -2.15 -0.78 4.92
N GLY A 20 -3.08 -1.70 4.77
CA GLY A 20 -3.72 -1.98 3.49
C GLY A 20 -4.62 -3.20 3.52
N ASP A 21 -4.80 -3.78 2.35
CA ASP A 21 -5.67 -4.93 2.09
C ASP A 21 -4.90 -6.27 2.03
N SER A 22 -5.39 -7.23 1.20
CA SER A 22 -4.80 -8.57 1.02
C SER A 22 -3.38 -8.54 0.45
N ILE A 23 -3.04 -7.54 -0.36
CA ILE A 23 -1.70 -7.42 -0.94
C ILE A 23 -0.67 -7.07 0.16
N THR A 24 -1.07 -6.27 1.13
CA THR A 24 -0.26 -5.93 2.31
C THR A 24 -0.30 -7.04 3.34
N ASP A 25 -1.47 -7.64 3.64
CA ASP A 25 -1.66 -8.76 4.56
C ASP A 25 -0.78 -9.96 4.17
N CYS A 26 -0.96 -10.45 2.97
CA CYS A 26 -0.22 -11.57 2.37
C CYS A 26 0.03 -12.73 3.35
N GLY A 27 -1.04 -13.17 4.07
CA GLY A 27 -0.98 -14.28 5.02
C GLY A 27 -0.34 -13.95 6.37
N ARG A 28 -0.16 -12.68 6.73
CA ARG A 28 0.48 -12.28 8.00
C ARG A 28 -0.23 -12.83 9.25
N ARG A 29 -1.54 -13.11 9.15
CA ARG A 29 -2.37 -13.60 10.25
C ARG A 29 -2.50 -15.12 10.31
N ASP A 30 -1.95 -15.83 9.34
CA ASP A 30 -1.98 -17.28 9.28
C ASP A 30 -0.80 -17.85 10.10
N ASP A 31 0.19 -18.43 9.43
CA ASP A 31 1.32 -19.07 10.09
C ASP A 31 2.60 -18.19 10.13
N SER A 32 2.49 -16.89 9.94
CA SER A 32 3.63 -15.97 9.96
C SER A 32 4.06 -15.69 11.42
N PRO A 33 5.23 -16.15 11.86
CA PRO A 33 5.64 -16.08 13.27
C PRO A 33 5.90 -14.65 13.75
N ASP A 34 6.13 -13.73 12.84
CA ASP A 34 6.43 -12.32 13.08
C ASP A 34 5.35 -11.36 12.53
N PHE A 35 4.23 -11.91 12.06
CA PHE A 35 3.10 -11.18 11.49
C PHE A 35 3.45 -10.29 10.29
N LEU A 36 4.51 -10.58 9.55
CA LEU A 36 4.91 -9.83 8.35
C LEU A 36 4.24 -10.32 7.07
N GLY A 37 3.71 -11.54 7.05
CA GLY A 37 3.21 -12.21 5.85
C GLY A 37 4.34 -12.66 4.92
N ASP A 38 4.01 -13.11 3.71
CA ASP A 38 4.99 -13.64 2.75
C ASP A 38 5.18 -12.73 1.52
N GLY A 39 4.69 -11.48 1.60
CA GLY A 39 4.69 -10.51 0.52
C GLY A 39 5.83 -9.48 0.59
N PHE A 40 5.57 -8.34 -0.08
CA PHE A 40 6.53 -7.24 -0.21
C PHE A 40 6.96 -6.66 1.15
N VAL A 41 6.09 -6.68 2.17
CA VAL A 41 6.40 -6.17 3.51
C VAL A 41 7.53 -6.98 4.15
N ARG A 42 7.46 -8.32 4.08
CA ARG A 42 8.55 -9.21 4.53
C ARG A 42 9.83 -8.94 3.76
N MET A 43 9.76 -8.84 2.43
CA MET A 43 10.93 -8.59 1.58
C MET A 43 11.63 -7.27 1.91
N ILE A 44 10.87 -6.25 2.33
CA ILE A 44 11.39 -4.98 2.82
C ILE A 44 12.04 -5.17 4.20
N ALA A 45 11.35 -5.83 5.13
CA ALA A 45 11.86 -6.08 6.48
C ALA A 45 13.20 -6.86 6.48
N GLU A 46 13.32 -7.86 5.62
CA GLU A 46 14.56 -8.64 5.45
C GLU A 46 15.75 -7.81 4.95
N ARG A 47 15.49 -6.70 4.25
CA ARG A 47 16.54 -5.77 3.79
C ARG A 47 16.84 -4.66 4.77
N LEU A 48 15.90 -4.35 5.67
CA LEU A 48 15.99 -3.28 6.68
C LEU A 48 16.10 -3.88 8.10
N THR A 49 17.10 -4.70 8.32
CA THR A 49 17.29 -5.47 9.56
C THR A 49 17.56 -4.61 10.80
N ASP A 50 17.86 -3.34 10.61
CA ASP A 50 18.04 -2.33 11.66
C ASP A 50 16.75 -1.52 11.94
N ARG A 51 15.61 -1.88 11.32
CA ARG A 51 14.33 -1.20 11.46
C ARG A 51 13.25 -2.11 12.03
N HIS A 52 12.34 -1.53 12.78
CA HIS A 52 11.14 -2.22 13.23
C HIS A 52 10.04 -2.07 12.17
N VAL A 53 9.76 -3.14 11.43
CA VAL A 53 8.71 -3.18 10.40
C VAL A 53 7.46 -3.82 10.96
N VAL A 54 6.32 -3.16 10.77
CA VAL A 54 5.00 -3.58 11.25
C VAL A 54 4.06 -3.70 10.07
N ASN A 55 3.37 -4.83 9.95
CA ASN A 55 2.34 -5.08 8.96
C ASN A 55 0.98 -5.17 9.63
N VAL A 56 0.08 -4.22 9.32
CA VAL A 56 -1.33 -4.21 9.77
C VAL A 56 -2.31 -4.34 8.60
N GLY A 57 -1.89 -4.93 7.48
CA GLY A 57 -2.76 -5.28 6.36
C GLY A 57 -3.87 -6.25 6.78
N ILE A 58 -5.07 -6.12 6.21
CA ILE A 58 -6.19 -7.05 6.41
C ILE A 58 -6.85 -7.33 5.05
N SER A 59 -6.84 -8.61 4.67
CA SER A 59 -7.44 -9.07 3.41
C SER A 59 -8.89 -8.62 3.27
N GLY A 60 -9.27 -8.12 2.08
CA GLY A 60 -10.61 -7.65 1.78
C GLY A 60 -10.89 -6.21 2.16
N ASN A 61 -10.00 -5.53 2.89
CA ASN A 61 -10.23 -4.14 3.32
C ASN A 61 -10.34 -3.17 2.14
N ARG A 62 -11.24 -2.21 2.31
CA ARG A 62 -11.44 -1.01 1.50
C ARG A 62 -10.99 0.23 2.26
N ALA A 63 -11.03 1.40 1.64
CA ALA A 63 -10.67 2.66 2.30
C ALA A 63 -11.51 2.93 3.56
N ILE A 64 -12.82 2.62 3.54
CA ILE A 64 -13.72 2.75 4.68
C ILE A 64 -13.28 1.86 5.85
N ASP A 65 -12.84 0.62 5.58
CA ASP A 65 -12.41 -0.31 6.61
C ASP A 65 -11.09 0.15 7.25
N LEU A 66 -10.18 0.76 6.47
CA LEU A 66 -8.99 1.39 7.01
C LEU A 66 -9.35 2.54 7.95
N ARG A 67 -10.32 3.39 7.56
CA ARG A 67 -10.79 4.51 8.38
C ARG A 67 -11.32 4.03 9.73
N ASP A 68 -12.08 2.94 9.76
CA ASP A 68 -12.72 2.42 10.98
C ASP A 68 -11.70 1.91 12.01
N ARG A 69 -10.52 1.45 11.56
CA ARG A 69 -9.43 0.96 12.43
C ARG A 69 -8.20 1.87 12.51
N TRP A 70 -8.25 3.03 11.82
CA TRP A 70 -7.11 3.92 11.64
C TRP A 70 -6.47 4.39 12.93
N HIS A 71 -7.29 4.77 13.90
CA HIS A 71 -6.80 5.29 15.18
C HIS A 71 -5.93 4.27 15.91
N ILE A 72 -6.40 3.04 16.05
CA ILE A 72 -5.69 1.96 16.77
C ILE A 72 -4.47 1.49 16.00
N ASP A 73 -4.64 1.25 14.69
CA ASP A 73 -3.62 0.60 13.88
C ASP A 73 -2.54 1.56 13.37
N VAL A 74 -2.80 2.87 13.37
CA VAL A 74 -1.87 3.86 12.83
C VAL A 74 -1.56 4.97 13.84
N VAL A 75 -2.60 5.69 14.34
CA VAL A 75 -2.37 6.89 15.16
C VAL A 75 -1.69 6.54 16.48
N GLU A 76 -2.17 5.51 17.18
CA GLU A 76 -1.57 5.02 18.44
C GLU A 76 -0.15 4.45 18.25
N GLN A 77 0.17 3.94 17.04
CA GLN A 77 1.48 3.34 16.74
C GLN A 77 2.57 4.37 16.47
N GLN A 78 2.21 5.60 16.13
CA GLN A 78 3.12 6.72 15.85
C GLN A 78 4.30 6.33 14.94
N PRO A 79 4.06 5.76 13.74
CA PRO A 79 5.14 5.28 12.88
C PRO A 79 5.99 6.46 12.35
N HIS A 80 7.29 6.22 12.16
CA HIS A 80 8.17 7.19 11.48
C HIS A 80 7.93 7.21 9.97
N ILE A 81 7.67 6.03 9.38
CA ILE A 81 7.26 5.87 7.99
C ILE A 81 5.94 5.12 7.98
N LEU A 82 4.94 5.69 7.34
CA LEU A 82 3.65 5.07 7.12
C LEU A 82 3.46 4.78 5.64
N THR A 83 3.13 3.55 5.30
CA THR A 83 2.71 3.17 3.94
C THR A 83 1.25 2.79 3.94
N VAL A 84 0.47 3.41 3.05
CA VAL A 84 -0.95 3.11 2.85
C VAL A 84 -1.14 2.54 1.45
N TYR A 85 -1.69 1.32 1.36
CA TYR A 85 -1.92 0.64 0.09
C TYR A 85 -3.29 -0.04 0.08
N VAL A 86 -4.28 0.61 -0.55
CA VAL A 86 -5.67 0.17 -0.61
C VAL A 86 -6.35 0.73 -1.87
N GLY A 87 -7.44 0.11 -2.30
CA GLY A 87 -8.27 0.59 -3.40
C GLY A 87 -8.67 -0.48 -4.41
N SER A 88 -7.97 -1.60 -4.45
CA SER A 88 -8.33 -2.71 -5.34
C SER A 88 -9.68 -3.30 -4.98
N ASN A 89 -9.98 -3.51 -3.68
CA ASN A 89 -11.28 -4.01 -3.23
C ASN A 89 -12.41 -3.00 -3.40
N ASP A 90 -12.12 -1.69 -3.30
CA ASP A 90 -13.09 -0.63 -3.59
C ASP A 90 -13.61 -0.68 -5.03
N THR A 91 -12.80 -1.21 -5.95
CA THR A 91 -13.20 -1.46 -7.32
C THR A 91 -13.75 -2.87 -7.49
N TRP A 92 -13.08 -3.89 -6.95
CA TRP A 92 -13.46 -5.28 -7.14
C TRP A 92 -14.90 -5.58 -6.71
N ARG A 93 -15.32 -5.07 -5.53
CA ARG A 93 -16.69 -5.26 -5.00
C ARG A 93 -17.80 -4.75 -5.91
N ARG A 94 -17.51 -3.78 -6.79
CA ARG A 94 -18.44 -3.34 -7.82
C ARG A 94 -18.79 -4.45 -8.80
N TYR A 95 -17.82 -5.32 -9.11
CA TYR A 95 -17.94 -6.31 -10.18
C TYR A 95 -18.34 -7.70 -9.68
N ASP A 96 -17.98 -8.08 -8.46
CA ASP A 96 -18.28 -9.41 -7.90
C ASP A 96 -19.46 -9.41 -6.93
N GLU A 97 -19.68 -8.35 -6.18
CA GLU A 97 -20.73 -8.26 -5.14
C GLU A 97 -21.80 -7.20 -5.42
N ALA A 98 -21.70 -6.49 -6.53
CA ALA A 98 -22.58 -5.34 -6.85
C ALA A 98 -22.61 -4.27 -5.73
N ASP A 99 -21.50 -4.10 -5.01
CA ASP A 99 -21.31 -3.12 -3.92
C ASP A 99 -20.26 -2.07 -4.32
N PRO A 100 -20.64 -1.05 -5.15
CA PRO A 100 -19.71 -0.08 -5.66
C PRO A 100 -19.32 0.97 -4.62
N THR A 101 -18.01 1.16 -4.42
CA THR A 101 -17.46 2.36 -3.77
C THR A 101 -17.19 3.41 -4.84
N THR A 102 -17.84 4.58 -4.75
CA THR A 102 -17.54 5.68 -5.69
C THR A 102 -16.15 6.26 -5.44
N ALA A 103 -15.52 6.83 -6.48
CA ALA A 103 -14.23 7.51 -6.30
C ALA A 103 -14.30 8.66 -5.29
N ALA A 104 -15.42 9.37 -5.22
CA ALA A 104 -15.65 10.45 -4.24
C ALA A 104 -15.72 9.92 -2.80
N SER A 105 -16.42 8.78 -2.57
CA SER A 105 -16.50 8.14 -1.25
C SER A 105 -15.13 7.60 -0.85
N PHE A 106 -14.46 6.88 -1.74
CA PHE A 106 -13.09 6.39 -1.55
C PHE A 106 -12.13 7.51 -1.14
N GLU A 107 -12.12 8.61 -1.90
CA GLU A 107 -11.27 9.76 -1.63
C GLU A 107 -11.60 10.42 -0.29
N ALA A 108 -12.88 10.51 0.09
CA ALA A 108 -13.31 11.08 1.36
C ALA A 108 -12.84 10.23 2.56
N ASP A 109 -12.98 8.90 2.49
CA ASP A 109 -12.53 7.99 3.54
C ASP A 109 -11.01 8.00 3.68
N TYR A 110 -10.30 7.97 2.55
CA TYR A 110 -8.84 8.02 2.53
C TYR A 110 -8.32 9.37 3.08
N ARG A 111 -8.94 10.49 2.68
CA ARG A 111 -8.61 11.83 3.20
C ARG A 111 -8.83 11.93 4.70
N ALA A 112 -9.91 11.34 5.23
CA ALA A 112 -10.18 11.33 6.66
C ALA A 112 -9.07 10.59 7.44
N CYS A 113 -8.58 9.47 6.93
CA CYS A 113 -7.42 8.78 7.48
C CYS A 113 -6.19 9.69 7.56
N LEU A 114 -5.82 10.31 6.44
CA LEU A 114 -4.61 11.14 6.36
C LEU A 114 -4.71 12.41 7.22
N ALA A 115 -5.90 13.00 7.34
CA ALA A 115 -6.14 14.20 8.15
C ALA A 115 -6.00 13.94 9.67
N ASP A 116 -6.21 12.69 10.11
CA ASP A 116 -6.06 12.28 11.52
C ASP A 116 -4.60 11.94 11.89
N LEU A 117 -3.70 11.97 10.91
CA LEU A 117 -2.27 11.78 11.14
C LEU A 117 -1.64 13.02 11.77
N GLY A 118 -1.14 12.91 12.99
CA GLY A 118 -0.42 13.96 13.70
C GLY A 118 1.01 14.19 13.17
N GLY A 119 1.15 14.70 11.98
CA GLY A 119 2.26 15.49 11.41
C GLY A 119 3.73 15.05 11.47
N ALA A 120 4.11 13.89 12.01
CA ALA A 120 5.52 13.52 12.18
C ALA A 120 6.00 12.38 11.26
N SER A 121 5.10 11.65 10.61
CA SER A 121 5.44 10.51 9.78
C SER A 121 5.79 10.91 8.35
N VAL A 122 6.78 10.25 7.76
CA VAL A 122 6.93 10.21 6.30
C VAL A 122 5.85 9.30 5.73
N VAL A 123 4.95 9.84 4.92
CA VAL A 123 3.84 9.08 4.34
C VAL A 123 4.17 8.64 2.92
N ILE A 124 3.91 7.38 2.60
CA ILE A 124 4.02 6.81 1.26
C ILE A 124 2.65 6.26 0.88
N LEU A 125 2.05 6.82 -0.18
CA LEU A 125 0.80 6.33 -0.75
C LEU A 125 1.11 5.49 -1.98
N VAL A 126 0.63 4.23 -1.97
CA VAL A 126 0.82 3.29 -3.06
C VAL A 126 -0.43 3.29 -3.94
N GLU A 127 -0.23 3.49 -5.24
CA GLU A 127 -1.29 3.45 -6.23
C GLU A 127 -1.88 2.04 -6.34
N PRO A 128 -3.22 1.86 -6.25
CA PRO A 128 -3.84 0.57 -6.49
C PRO A 128 -3.69 0.20 -7.97
N PHE A 129 -3.49 -1.11 -8.25
CA PHE A 129 -3.30 -1.59 -9.61
C PHE A 129 -4.28 -2.71 -9.99
N VAL A 130 -4.41 -2.93 -11.28
CA VAL A 130 -4.92 -4.15 -11.89
C VAL A 130 -4.09 -4.46 -13.13
N LEU A 131 -3.68 -5.71 -13.29
CA LEU A 131 -3.08 -6.25 -14.52
C LEU A 131 -4.09 -7.23 -15.14
N PRO A 132 -5.00 -6.77 -16.00
CA PRO A 132 -6.10 -7.59 -16.47
C PRO A 132 -5.62 -8.91 -17.10
N VAL A 133 -6.10 -10.02 -16.57
CA VAL A 133 -5.89 -11.38 -17.11
C VAL A 133 -7.16 -11.97 -17.72
N THR A 134 -8.29 -11.26 -17.60
CA THR A 134 -9.57 -11.57 -18.22
C THR A 134 -10.16 -10.35 -18.92
N GLU A 135 -11.09 -10.58 -19.88
CA GLU A 135 -11.78 -9.47 -20.57
C GLU A 135 -12.61 -8.62 -19.59
N ASP A 136 -13.23 -9.21 -18.60
CA ASP A 136 -14.02 -8.48 -17.59
C ASP A 136 -13.15 -7.53 -16.79
N GLN A 137 -11.92 -7.90 -16.44
CA GLN A 137 -11.00 -7.04 -15.70
C GLN A 137 -10.51 -5.83 -16.50
N GLN A 138 -10.58 -5.85 -17.84
CA GLN A 138 -10.29 -4.66 -18.65
C GLN A 138 -11.24 -3.50 -18.30
N ARG A 139 -12.48 -3.80 -17.92
CA ARG A 139 -13.48 -2.81 -17.54
C ARG A 139 -13.21 -2.18 -16.18
N TRP A 140 -12.37 -2.82 -15.34
CA TRP A 140 -12.05 -2.28 -14.02
C TRP A 140 -11.28 -0.96 -14.08
N HIS A 141 -10.57 -0.70 -15.19
CA HIS A 141 -9.88 0.56 -15.41
C HIS A 141 -10.83 1.76 -15.35
N GLU A 142 -12.07 1.64 -15.86
CA GLU A 142 -13.08 2.72 -15.86
C GLU A 142 -13.35 3.23 -14.42
N ASP A 143 -13.33 2.34 -13.45
CA ASP A 143 -13.60 2.65 -12.04
C ASP A 143 -12.30 2.90 -11.24
N LEU A 144 -11.27 2.07 -11.46
CA LEU A 144 -10.03 2.13 -10.70
C LEU A 144 -9.18 3.37 -11.05
N ASP A 145 -9.24 3.85 -12.30
CA ASP A 145 -8.46 5.02 -12.72
C ASP A 145 -8.88 6.30 -11.98
N GLU A 146 -10.15 6.45 -11.66
CA GLU A 146 -10.63 7.56 -10.83
C GLU A 146 -10.10 7.49 -9.40
N LYS A 147 -10.00 6.28 -8.83
CA LYS A 147 -9.42 6.04 -7.49
C LYS A 147 -7.90 6.24 -7.48
N ARG A 148 -7.19 5.82 -8.53
CA ARG A 148 -5.76 6.12 -8.73
C ARG A 148 -5.50 7.62 -8.74
N ALA A 149 -6.30 8.34 -9.52
CA ALA A 149 -6.22 9.80 -9.57
C ALA A 149 -6.49 10.43 -8.20
N ALA A 150 -7.41 9.87 -7.41
CA ALA A 150 -7.66 10.31 -6.03
C ALA A 150 -6.43 10.10 -5.13
N VAL A 151 -5.79 8.93 -5.18
CA VAL A 151 -4.55 8.67 -4.39
C VAL A 151 -3.44 9.65 -4.78
N ALA A 152 -3.24 9.92 -6.07
CA ALA A 152 -2.24 10.89 -6.54
C ALA A 152 -2.55 12.32 -6.06
N ARG A 153 -3.83 12.74 -6.08
CA ARG A 153 -4.24 14.05 -5.53
C ARG A 153 -3.97 14.13 -4.02
N LEU A 154 -4.33 13.10 -3.28
CA LEU A 154 -4.10 13.03 -1.83
C LEU A 154 -2.61 13.04 -1.50
N ALA A 155 -1.76 12.35 -2.27
CA ALA A 155 -0.33 12.42 -2.10
C ALA A 155 0.20 13.86 -2.23
N SER A 156 -0.28 14.59 -3.24
CA SER A 156 0.07 16.01 -3.42
C SER A 156 -0.48 16.89 -2.30
N GLU A 157 -1.74 16.68 -1.88
CA GLU A 157 -2.42 17.46 -0.85
C GLU A 157 -1.73 17.36 0.51
N PHE A 158 -1.32 16.14 0.89
CA PHE A 158 -0.70 15.86 2.19
C PHE A 158 0.84 15.84 2.16
N GLY A 159 1.47 16.15 1.02
CA GLY A 159 2.93 16.13 0.90
C GLY A 159 3.53 14.72 1.03
N ALA A 160 2.74 13.69 0.74
CA ALA A 160 3.17 12.30 0.79
C ALA A 160 3.98 11.92 -0.46
N ARG A 161 4.86 10.93 -0.32
CA ARG A 161 5.51 10.29 -1.47
C ARG A 161 4.48 9.41 -2.18
N PHE A 162 4.48 9.41 -3.50
CA PHE A 162 3.56 8.62 -4.31
C PHE A 162 4.32 7.53 -5.07
N LEU A 163 3.88 6.27 -4.90
CA LEU A 163 4.39 5.13 -5.66
C LEU A 163 3.43 4.81 -6.81
N PRO A 164 3.77 5.14 -8.07
CA PRO A 164 2.91 4.93 -9.24
C PRO A 164 2.96 3.46 -9.69
N LEU A 165 2.36 2.57 -8.90
CA LEU A 165 2.53 1.14 -9.02
C LEU A 165 1.90 0.57 -10.29
N GLN A 166 0.78 1.13 -10.76
CA GLN A 166 0.13 0.68 -12.01
C GLN A 166 1.07 0.76 -13.20
N SER A 167 1.69 1.91 -13.40
CA SER A 167 2.58 2.11 -14.55
C SER A 167 3.85 1.27 -14.44
N LEU A 168 4.37 1.10 -13.23
CA LEU A 168 5.53 0.25 -12.95
C LEU A 168 5.26 -1.21 -13.31
N LEU A 169 4.15 -1.76 -12.80
CA LEU A 169 3.80 -3.16 -13.05
C LEU A 169 3.31 -3.40 -14.48
N ALA A 170 2.63 -2.43 -15.11
CA ALA A 170 2.25 -2.52 -16.51
C ALA A 170 3.49 -2.59 -17.42
N ALA A 171 4.50 -1.75 -17.17
CA ALA A 171 5.76 -1.82 -17.92
C ALA A 171 6.48 -3.18 -17.74
N ALA A 172 6.53 -3.69 -16.49
CA ALA A 172 7.10 -5.01 -16.23
C ALA A 172 6.31 -6.15 -16.89
N ALA A 173 4.99 -5.98 -17.05
CA ALA A 173 4.14 -6.96 -17.70
C ALA A 173 4.40 -7.09 -19.22
N GLU A 174 4.98 -6.07 -19.86
CA GLU A 174 5.42 -6.16 -21.26
C GLU A 174 6.51 -7.23 -21.44
N ASP A 175 7.42 -7.35 -20.46
CA ASP A 175 8.51 -8.31 -20.52
C ASP A 175 8.13 -9.69 -19.95
N HIS A 176 7.32 -9.73 -18.90
CA HIS A 176 7.07 -10.96 -18.13
C HIS A 176 5.66 -11.55 -18.37
N GLY A 177 4.73 -10.77 -18.87
CA GLY A 177 3.30 -11.09 -18.93
C GLY A 177 2.57 -10.77 -17.61
N ALA A 178 1.32 -10.31 -17.71
CA ALA A 178 0.50 -9.89 -16.56
C ALA A 178 0.35 -11.01 -15.49
N ALA A 179 0.03 -12.24 -15.92
CA ALA A 179 -0.16 -13.38 -15.02
C ALA A 179 1.11 -13.80 -14.28
N ALA A 180 2.31 -13.52 -14.81
CA ALA A 180 3.57 -13.77 -14.11
C ALA A 180 3.80 -12.81 -12.94
N LEU A 181 3.18 -11.62 -12.98
CA LEU A 181 3.27 -10.61 -11.93
C LEU A 181 2.09 -10.68 -10.94
N ALA A 182 0.88 -10.94 -11.44
CA ALA A 182 -0.34 -11.13 -10.66
C ALA A 182 -1.21 -12.16 -11.38
N GLN A 183 -1.28 -13.39 -10.83
CA GLN A 183 -1.90 -14.52 -11.53
C GLN A 183 -3.40 -14.30 -11.78
N ASP A 184 -4.09 -13.64 -10.87
CA ASP A 184 -5.50 -13.26 -10.97
C ASP A 184 -5.70 -11.79 -11.39
N GLY A 185 -4.62 -11.10 -11.74
CA GLY A 185 -4.62 -9.69 -12.11
C GLY A 185 -4.57 -8.70 -10.96
N VAL A 186 -4.69 -9.16 -9.70
CA VAL A 186 -4.76 -8.33 -8.48
C VAL A 186 -3.71 -8.71 -7.45
N HIS A 187 -3.62 -9.99 -7.11
CA HIS A 187 -2.70 -10.47 -6.08
C HIS A 187 -1.31 -10.75 -6.68
N PRO A 188 -0.28 -10.02 -6.24
CA PRO A 188 1.07 -10.20 -6.76
C PRO A 188 1.62 -11.61 -6.50
N THR A 189 2.32 -12.15 -7.49
CA THR A 189 3.19 -13.32 -7.32
C THR A 189 4.46 -12.93 -6.55
N ALA A 190 5.33 -13.88 -6.24
CA ALA A 190 6.64 -13.59 -5.65
C ALA A 190 7.46 -12.59 -6.48
N LEU A 191 7.34 -12.63 -7.82
CA LEU A 191 7.97 -11.64 -8.70
C LEU A 191 7.32 -10.27 -8.58
N GLY A 192 5.97 -10.20 -8.58
CA GLY A 192 5.24 -8.96 -8.38
C GLY A 192 5.57 -8.30 -7.03
N HIS A 193 5.55 -9.07 -5.94
CA HIS A 193 5.93 -8.57 -4.62
C HIS A 193 7.38 -8.05 -4.57
N ARG A 194 8.32 -8.69 -5.27
CA ARG A 194 9.70 -8.22 -5.35
C ARG A 194 9.81 -6.86 -6.03
N LEU A 195 9.10 -6.68 -7.15
CA LEU A 195 9.08 -5.39 -7.86
C LEU A 195 8.49 -4.27 -7.00
N ILE A 196 7.42 -4.57 -6.24
CA ILE A 196 6.84 -3.63 -5.28
C ILE A 196 7.84 -3.26 -4.19
N ALA A 197 8.53 -4.26 -3.60
CA ALA A 197 9.52 -4.03 -2.55
C ALA A 197 10.71 -3.19 -3.06
N ASP A 198 11.23 -3.49 -4.25
CA ASP A 198 12.34 -2.76 -4.87
C ASP A 198 11.97 -1.30 -5.13
N ALA A 199 10.79 -1.06 -5.70
CA ALA A 199 10.30 0.28 -5.99
C ALA A 199 10.01 1.08 -4.69
N TRP A 200 9.46 0.43 -3.67
CA TRP A 200 9.23 1.05 -2.38
C TRP A 200 10.53 1.47 -1.70
N LEU A 201 11.55 0.58 -1.65
CA LEU A 201 12.87 0.88 -1.07
C LEU A 201 13.53 2.07 -1.77
N GLN A 202 13.52 2.06 -3.10
CA GLN A 202 14.04 3.19 -3.89
C GLN A 202 13.32 4.49 -3.57
N LEU A 203 11.97 4.48 -3.51
CA LEU A 203 11.17 5.67 -3.21
C LEU A 203 11.39 6.15 -1.77
N ALA A 204 11.53 5.23 -0.82
CA ALA A 204 11.76 5.53 0.59
C ALA A 204 13.20 6.02 0.87
N GLY A 205 14.14 5.78 -0.05
CA GLY A 205 15.52 6.23 0.06
C GLY A 205 16.44 5.27 0.84
N PHE A 206 16.16 3.96 0.70
CA PHE A 206 16.98 2.88 1.25
C PHE A 206 17.78 2.16 0.19
#